data_145d0e777d460bfe19c620d92752805d
#
_entry.id   145d0e777d460bfe19c620d92752805d
#
_cell.length_a   1.000
_cell.length_b   1.000
_cell.length_c   1.000
_cell.angle_alpha   90.00
_cell.angle_beta   90.00
_cell.angle_gamma   90.00
#
_symmetry.space_group_name_H-M   'P 1'
#
loop_
_entity.id
_entity.type
_entity.pdbx_description
1 polymer ?
#
loop_
_entity_poly.entity_id
_entity_poly.type
_entity_poly.pdbx_seq_one_letter_code
_entity_poly.pdbx_strand_id
1 'polypeptide(L)'
;MSRTTTSLAAIAAVAALGLAACSSGTTTSSSQSSASPSETTQATQASSVSIEANDGTVEIKLPVTRAASLDNRTFEVLQQWDVPLVAAPKKLLPSTITAFRGDEVADVGMHRDPNLEALVAAEPDLIISGQRFSKYDAQIKELAPDVPLINLEPREGQPFDQELIREVTDLGEIFGKQDEAKKLVDDF
;
A
#
# COMPACT_ATOMS: atom_id res chain seq x y z
N MET A 1 -53.56 0.84 -4.73
CA MET A 1 -53.92 2.27 -4.72
C MET A 1 -52.60 3.00 -4.90
N SER A 2 -52.20 3.32 -6.16
CA SER A 2 -52.29 4.64 -6.85
C SER A 2 -51.49 5.70 -6.08
N ARG A 3 -50.55 6.46 -6.65
CA ARG A 3 -50.29 7.04 -8.00
C ARG A 3 -48.86 7.60 -8.03
N THR A 4 -48.09 7.28 -9.02
CA THR A 4 -47.49 8.14 -10.06
C THR A 4 -47.42 9.62 -9.81
N THR A 5 -46.25 10.23 -9.95
CA THR A 5 -46.09 11.44 -10.79
C THR A 5 -44.65 11.59 -11.31
N THR A 6 -44.59 11.64 -12.62
CA THR A 6 -43.50 11.99 -13.53
C THR A 6 -43.33 13.50 -13.60
N SER A 7 -42.10 14.00 -13.74
CA SER A 7 -41.84 15.32 -14.35
C SER A 7 -40.52 15.34 -15.09
N LEU A 8 -40.66 15.46 -16.43
CA LEU A 8 -39.62 15.84 -17.41
C LEU A 8 -39.51 17.38 -17.48
N ALA A 9 -38.29 17.88 -17.73
CA ALA A 9 -37.98 19.10 -18.52
C ALA A 9 -36.45 19.08 -18.71
N ALA A 10 -35.81 18.94 -19.82
CA ALA A 10 -35.76 19.44 -21.19
C ALA A 10 -35.10 20.83 -21.34
N ILE A 11 -34.03 20.84 -22.23
CA ILE A 11 -33.54 21.93 -23.10
C ILE A 11 -32.55 22.91 -22.40
N ALA A 12 -31.36 23.29 -22.96
CA ALA A 12 -31.02 23.66 -24.32
C ALA A 12 -29.47 23.67 -24.55
N ALA A 13 -29.14 23.41 -25.82
CA ALA A 13 -27.80 23.55 -26.41
C ALA A 13 -27.54 25.00 -26.81
N VAL A 14 -26.27 25.44 -26.74
CA VAL A 14 -25.77 26.58 -27.52
C VAL A 14 -24.40 26.23 -28.10
N ALA A 15 -24.35 26.11 -29.42
CA ALA A 15 -23.14 26.07 -30.21
C ALA A 15 -22.73 27.50 -30.60
N ALA A 16 -21.45 27.81 -30.55
CA ALA A 16 -20.90 29.00 -31.23
C ALA A 16 -19.58 28.61 -31.90
N LEU A 17 -19.63 28.54 -33.23
CA LEU A 17 -18.49 28.53 -34.14
C LEU A 17 -17.94 29.97 -34.31
N GLY A 18 -16.63 30.12 -34.33
CA GLY A 18 -15.93 31.32 -34.73
C GLY A 18 -14.68 30.96 -35.54
N LEU A 19 -14.77 31.15 -36.88
CA LEU A 19 -13.68 30.98 -37.84
C LEU A 19 -12.82 32.24 -37.99
N ALA A 20 -11.54 31.98 -38.30
CA ALA A 20 -10.64 32.65 -39.23
C ALA A 20 -10.02 34.02 -38.86
N ALA A 21 -8.72 34.09 -38.98
CA ALA A 21 -8.04 34.87 -40.03
C ALA A 21 -6.52 34.60 -40.07
N CYS A 22 -6.03 34.17 -41.23
CA CYS A 22 -4.63 34.23 -41.64
C CYS A 22 -4.19 35.66 -41.90
N SER A 23 -3.02 36.07 -41.47
CA SER A 23 -2.30 37.17 -42.02
C SER A 23 -0.80 36.92 -41.99
N SER A 24 -0.20 36.90 -43.15
CA SER A 24 1.22 36.81 -43.47
C SER A 24 1.94 38.13 -43.12
N GLY A 25 3.11 38.08 -42.49
CA GLY A 25 3.96 39.24 -42.29
C GLY A 25 5.38 38.81 -41.87
N THR A 26 6.31 39.16 -42.68
CA THR A 26 7.73 38.82 -42.83
C THR A 26 8.61 39.39 -41.71
N THR A 27 9.64 38.59 -41.32
CA THR A 27 10.97 38.91 -40.80
C THR A 27 11.19 39.92 -39.67
N THR A 28 11.78 39.48 -38.55
CA THR A 28 13.12 39.91 -38.06
C THR A 28 13.55 39.04 -36.87
N SER A 29 14.78 38.52 -36.93
CA SER A 29 15.48 37.79 -35.87
C SER A 29 15.56 38.59 -34.56
N SER A 30 15.17 37.92 -33.48
CA SER A 30 15.77 38.17 -32.16
C SER A 30 15.65 36.91 -31.32
N SER A 31 16.78 36.42 -30.88
CA SER A 31 16.96 35.27 -30.01
C SER A 31 16.22 35.50 -28.68
N GLN A 32 15.16 34.76 -28.43
CA GLN A 32 14.60 34.63 -27.10
C GLN A 32 14.69 33.17 -26.69
N SER A 33 15.46 32.95 -25.63
CA SER A 33 15.49 31.69 -24.86
C SER A 33 14.09 31.27 -24.48
N SER A 34 13.58 30.26 -25.13
CA SER A 34 12.39 29.56 -24.68
C SER A 34 12.75 28.74 -23.45
N ALA A 35 12.37 29.26 -22.29
CA ALA A 35 12.24 28.44 -21.11
C ALA A 35 11.14 27.40 -21.37
N SER A 36 11.55 26.15 -21.53
CA SER A 36 10.66 24.99 -21.54
C SER A 36 9.98 24.90 -20.16
N PRO A 37 8.67 24.83 -20.07
CA PRO A 37 8.06 24.47 -18.79
C PRO A 37 8.50 23.05 -18.47
N SER A 38 9.21 22.87 -17.36
CA SER A 38 9.44 21.57 -16.75
C SER A 38 8.07 20.98 -16.44
N GLU A 39 7.65 20.05 -17.26
CA GLU A 39 6.56 19.13 -16.89
C GLU A 39 7.06 18.38 -15.65
N THR A 40 6.58 18.80 -14.50
CA THR A 40 6.62 17.99 -13.30
C THR A 40 5.79 16.76 -13.60
N THR A 41 6.43 15.67 -13.96
CA THR A 41 5.84 14.35 -14.05
C THR A 41 5.41 14.00 -12.63
N GLN A 42 4.16 14.32 -12.27
CA GLN A 42 3.51 13.69 -11.12
C GLN A 42 3.47 12.20 -11.46
N ALA A 43 4.34 11.43 -10.83
CA ALA A 43 4.23 9.99 -10.82
C ALA A 43 2.82 9.68 -10.29
N THR A 44 1.96 9.18 -11.16
CA THR A 44 0.65 8.64 -10.79
C THR A 44 0.96 7.45 -9.87
N GLN A 45 0.82 7.63 -8.56
CA GLN A 45 0.95 6.51 -7.63
C GLN A 45 -0.05 5.44 -8.07
N ALA A 46 0.44 4.21 -8.20
CA ALA A 46 -0.41 3.07 -8.52
C ALA A 46 -1.53 2.99 -7.46
N SER A 47 -2.74 2.67 -7.90
CA SER A 47 -3.89 2.52 -6.99
C SER A 47 -3.87 1.17 -6.26
N SER A 48 -3.05 0.23 -6.72
CA SER A 48 -2.83 -1.10 -6.12
C SER A 48 -1.48 -1.67 -6.54
N VAL A 49 -1.01 -2.66 -5.79
CA VAL A 49 0.16 -3.48 -6.09
C VAL A 49 -0.21 -4.96 -5.98
N SER A 50 0.38 -5.79 -6.85
CA SER A 50 0.20 -7.25 -6.81
C SER A 50 1.46 -7.88 -6.22
N ILE A 51 1.34 -8.53 -5.08
CA ILE A 51 2.45 -9.17 -4.35
C ILE A 51 2.36 -10.68 -4.45
N GLU A 52 3.46 -11.32 -4.78
CA GLU A 52 3.62 -12.78 -4.81
C GLU A 52 3.89 -13.31 -3.40
N ALA A 53 2.83 -13.48 -2.60
CA ALA A 53 2.90 -14.09 -1.28
C ALA A 53 3.02 -15.62 -1.36
N ASN A 54 3.31 -16.26 -0.22
CA ASN A 54 3.50 -17.72 -0.18
C ASN A 54 2.24 -18.51 -0.57
N ASP A 55 1.06 -17.93 -0.35
CA ASP A 55 -0.25 -18.53 -0.65
C ASP A 55 -0.81 -18.11 -2.03
N GLY A 56 0.00 -17.43 -2.86
CA GLY A 56 -0.39 -16.92 -4.18
C GLY A 56 -0.33 -15.40 -4.27
N THR A 57 -0.71 -14.88 -5.43
CA THR A 57 -0.70 -13.43 -5.69
C THR A 57 -1.83 -12.74 -4.95
N VAL A 58 -1.50 -11.68 -4.22
CA VAL A 58 -2.45 -10.85 -3.47
C VAL A 58 -2.41 -9.42 -4.00
N GLU A 59 -3.57 -8.88 -4.36
CA GLU A 59 -3.71 -7.48 -4.75
C GLU A 59 -3.96 -6.62 -3.51
N ILE A 60 -3.13 -5.60 -3.32
CA ILE A 60 -3.17 -4.69 -2.17
C ILE A 60 -3.47 -3.29 -2.68
N LYS A 61 -4.53 -2.66 -2.15
CA LYS A 61 -4.86 -1.26 -2.46
C LYS A 61 -3.87 -0.32 -1.82
N LEU A 62 -3.47 0.71 -2.53
CA LEU A 62 -2.54 1.72 -2.05
C LEU A 62 -3.22 3.09 -1.88
N PRO A 63 -2.77 3.92 -0.93
CA PRO A 63 -1.74 3.61 0.07
C PRO A 63 -2.26 2.71 1.20
N VAL A 64 -1.42 1.82 1.73
CA VAL A 64 -1.68 1.11 2.99
C VAL A 64 -1.47 2.09 4.14
N THR A 65 -2.48 2.25 4.98
CA THR A 65 -2.49 3.22 6.08
C THR A 65 -2.71 2.60 7.45
N ARG A 66 -3.20 1.37 7.48
CA ARG A 66 -3.60 0.64 8.69
C ARG A 66 -3.06 -0.79 8.65
N ALA A 67 -1.75 -0.92 8.56
CA ALA A 67 -1.13 -2.25 8.54
C ALA A 67 -1.15 -2.92 9.91
N ALA A 68 -1.36 -4.24 9.93
CA ALA A 68 -1.07 -5.09 11.07
C ALA A 68 0.06 -6.04 10.70
N SER A 69 1.01 -6.27 11.59
CA SER A 69 2.07 -7.26 11.37
C SER A 69 2.16 -8.26 12.51
N LEU A 70 2.23 -9.54 12.14
CA LEU A 70 2.41 -10.70 13.01
C LEU A 70 3.78 -11.35 12.80
N ASP A 71 4.58 -10.86 11.86
CA ASP A 71 5.91 -11.40 11.54
C ASP A 71 7.03 -10.59 12.19
N ASN A 72 7.83 -11.26 13.02
CA ASN A 72 8.93 -10.63 13.74
C ASN A 72 10.04 -10.05 12.83
N ARG A 73 10.18 -10.54 11.60
CA ARG A 73 11.20 -10.08 10.66
C ARG A 73 10.90 -8.69 10.11
N THR A 74 9.63 -8.32 10.05
CA THR A 74 9.21 -7.05 9.46
C THR A 74 9.33 -5.85 10.41
N PHE A 75 9.31 -6.06 11.74
CA PHE A 75 9.20 -4.96 12.69
C PHE A 75 10.36 -3.97 12.64
N GLU A 76 11.58 -4.43 12.42
CA GLU A 76 12.75 -3.55 12.36
C GLU A 76 12.70 -2.66 11.12
N VAL A 77 12.39 -3.25 9.98
CA VAL A 77 12.24 -2.54 8.70
C VAL A 77 11.08 -1.55 8.76
N LEU A 78 9.91 -1.97 9.25
CA LEU A 78 8.74 -1.09 9.36
C LEU A 78 8.98 0.07 10.32
N GLN A 79 9.65 -0.17 11.46
CA GLN A 79 10.05 0.90 12.38
C GLN A 79 11.05 1.85 11.74
N GLN A 80 12.06 1.34 11.04
CA GLN A 80 13.08 2.16 10.36
C GLN A 80 12.47 3.05 9.27
N TRP A 81 11.40 2.59 8.63
CA TRP A 81 10.70 3.32 7.58
C TRP A 81 9.55 4.19 8.08
N ASP A 82 9.36 4.29 9.39
CA ASP A 82 8.26 5.02 10.02
C ASP A 82 6.87 4.56 9.53
N VAL A 83 6.71 3.26 9.23
CA VAL A 83 5.43 2.68 8.86
C VAL A 83 4.60 2.42 10.12
N PRO A 84 3.41 3.04 10.26
CA PRO A 84 2.58 2.81 11.44
C PRO A 84 1.92 1.43 11.40
N LEU A 85 1.81 0.79 12.56
CA LEU A 85 1.01 -0.41 12.73
C LEU A 85 -0.22 -0.13 13.60
N VAL A 86 -1.36 -0.75 13.26
CA VAL A 86 -2.58 -0.71 14.08
C VAL A 86 -2.71 -1.92 15.00
N ALA A 87 -2.02 -3.03 14.70
CA ALA A 87 -1.97 -4.22 15.56
C ALA A 87 -0.64 -4.96 15.43
N ALA A 88 -0.14 -5.48 16.54
CA ALA A 88 1.09 -6.27 16.62
C ALA A 88 1.07 -7.16 17.87
N PRO A 89 1.83 -8.28 17.91
CA PRO A 89 2.01 -9.10 19.09
C PRO A 89 3.03 -8.45 20.06
N LYS A 90 2.59 -7.46 20.83
CA LYS A 90 3.45 -6.57 21.64
C LYS A 90 4.43 -7.30 22.54
N LYS A 91 4.03 -8.45 23.08
CA LYS A 91 4.88 -9.27 23.97
C LYS A 91 6.03 -9.98 23.24
N LEU A 92 5.93 -10.09 21.91
CA LEU A 92 6.93 -10.73 21.06
C LEU A 92 7.86 -9.73 20.38
N LEU A 93 7.60 -8.43 20.50
CA LEU A 93 8.45 -7.40 19.91
C LEU A 93 9.84 -7.43 20.57
N PRO A 94 10.93 -7.44 19.78
CA PRO A 94 12.28 -7.22 20.30
C PRO A 94 12.38 -5.94 21.13
N SER A 95 13.28 -5.89 22.10
CA SER A 95 13.43 -4.70 22.96
C SER A 95 13.85 -3.44 22.21
N THR A 96 14.46 -3.59 21.04
CA THR A 96 14.84 -2.52 20.12
C THR A 96 13.65 -1.89 19.40
N ILE A 97 12.52 -2.60 19.34
CA ILE A 97 11.29 -2.12 18.70
C ILE A 97 10.45 -1.38 19.73
N THR A 98 10.39 -0.06 19.60
CA THR A 98 9.64 0.82 20.50
C THR A 98 8.42 1.45 19.84
N ALA A 99 8.42 1.62 18.52
CA ALA A 99 7.37 2.29 17.77
C ALA A 99 5.98 1.64 17.92
N PHE A 100 5.92 0.32 18.15
CA PHE A 100 4.66 -0.43 18.15
C PHE A 100 4.20 -0.84 19.56
N ARG A 101 4.68 -0.16 20.61
CA ARG A 101 4.35 -0.49 22.00
C ARG A 101 3.28 0.41 22.60
N GLY A 102 2.94 1.52 21.93
CA GLY A 102 1.96 2.50 22.39
C GLY A 102 0.53 1.93 22.43
N ASP A 103 -0.37 2.63 23.13
CA ASP A 103 -1.76 2.18 23.31
C ASP A 103 -2.57 2.25 22.00
N GLU A 104 -2.09 3.00 21.01
CA GLU A 104 -2.65 3.10 19.67
C GLU A 104 -2.52 1.81 18.84
N VAL A 105 -1.60 0.91 19.22
CA VAL A 105 -1.41 -0.39 18.57
C VAL A 105 -2.11 -1.47 19.38
N ALA A 106 -3.03 -2.20 18.78
CA ALA A 106 -3.71 -3.32 19.44
C ALA A 106 -2.74 -4.48 19.72
N ASP A 107 -2.80 -5.07 20.93
CA ASP A 107 -1.99 -6.25 21.26
C ASP A 107 -2.69 -7.52 20.80
N VAL A 108 -2.15 -8.16 19.79
CA VAL A 108 -2.62 -9.46 19.28
C VAL A 108 -2.22 -10.62 20.22
N GLY A 109 -1.38 -10.36 21.21
CA GLY A 109 -0.98 -11.37 22.19
C GLY A 109 0.09 -12.33 21.67
N MET A 110 0.05 -13.58 22.15
CA MET A 110 1.08 -14.58 21.88
C MET A 110 0.63 -15.56 20.80
N HIS A 111 1.56 -16.04 19.97
CA HIS A 111 1.30 -17.03 18.92
C HIS A 111 0.65 -18.35 19.39
N ARG A 112 0.61 -18.64 20.69
CA ARG A 112 -0.06 -19.84 21.24
C ARG A 112 -1.55 -19.62 21.46
N ASP A 113 -1.92 -18.38 21.76
CA ASP A 113 -3.29 -17.95 22.06
C ASP A 113 -3.43 -16.49 21.60
N PRO A 114 -3.53 -16.26 20.29
CA PRO A 114 -3.64 -14.91 19.76
C PRO A 114 -5.05 -14.34 19.95
N ASN A 115 -5.10 -13.06 20.24
CA ASN A 115 -6.34 -12.30 20.25
C ASN A 115 -6.69 -11.83 18.83
N LEU A 116 -7.27 -12.71 18.01
CA LEU A 116 -7.67 -12.40 16.64
C LEU A 116 -8.83 -11.40 16.57
N GLU A 117 -9.65 -11.33 17.63
CA GLU A 117 -10.72 -10.33 17.73
C GLU A 117 -10.11 -8.91 17.85
N ALA A 118 -9.05 -8.75 18.65
CA ALA A 118 -8.32 -7.48 18.74
C ALA A 118 -7.65 -7.11 17.41
N LEU A 119 -7.13 -8.09 16.65
CA LEU A 119 -6.58 -7.86 15.31
C LEU A 119 -7.64 -7.29 14.38
N VAL A 120 -8.82 -7.92 14.31
CA VAL A 120 -9.91 -7.49 13.42
C VAL A 120 -10.52 -6.16 13.89
N ALA A 121 -10.67 -5.97 15.20
CA ALA A 121 -11.20 -4.73 15.78
C ALA A 121 -10.29 -3.52 15.55
N ALA A 122 -8.99 -3.74 15.25
CA ALA A 122 -8.09 -2.70 14.84
C ALA A 122 -8.33 -2.23 13.39
N GLU A 123 -9.25 -2.85 12.65
CA GLU A 123 -9.64 -2.51 11.27
C GLU A 123 -8.42 -2.31 10.34
N PRO A 124 -7.53 -3.32 10.20
CA PRO A 124 -6.40 -3.21 9.30
C PRO A 124 -6.85 -3.20 7.83
N ASP A 125 -6.10 -2.49 6.98
CA ASP A 125 -6.23 -2.52 5.51
C ASP A 125 -5.23 -3.48 4.86
N LEU A 126 -4.27 -4.01 5.66
CA LEU A 126 -3.34 -5.08 5.31
C LEU A 126 -2.94 -5.86 6.56
N ILE A 127 -2.87 -7.19 6.44
CA ILE A 127 -2.31 -8.07 7.48
C ILE A 127 -1.08 -8.78 6.91
N ILE A 128 0.07 -8.58 7.57
CA ILE A 128 1.31 -9.31 7.29
C ILE A 128 1.40 -10.45 8.29
N SER A 129 1.19 -11.67 7.82
CA SER A 129 1.32 -12.89 8.60
C SER A 129 2.69 -13.51 8.40
N GLY A 130 3.05 -14.43 9.26
CA GLY A 130 4.27 -15.21 9.14
C GLY A 130 4.66 -15.95 10.41
N GLN A 131 5.67 -16.79 10.28
CA GLN A 131 6.22 -17.59 11.35
C GLN A 131 5.13 -18.42 12.08
N ARG A 132 5.07 -18.29 13.40
CA ARG A 132 4.16 -19.08 14.23
C ARG A 132 2.70 -18.62 14.15
N PHE A 133 2.44 -17.46 13.52
CA PHE A 133 1.08 -16.97 13.31
C PHE A 133 0.47 -17.51 12.02
N SER A 134 1.27 -17.95 11.04
CA SER A 134 0.77 -18.46 9.75
C SER A 134 -0.24 -19.61 9.88
N LYS A 135 -0.18 -20.38 10.96
CA LYS A 135 -1.18 -21.42 11.26
C LYS A 135 -2.60 -20.88 11.50
N TYR A 136 -2.75 -19.57 11.72
CA TYR A 136 -4.04 -18.89 11.90
C TYR A 136 -4.53 -18.18 10.64
N ASP A 137 -3.78 -18.22 9.53
CA ASP A 137 -4.13 -17.49 8.32
C ASP A 137 -5.53 -17.82 7.80
N ALA A 138 -5.91 -19.09 7.84
CA ALA A 138 -7.26 -19.52 7.46
C ALA A 138 -8.33 -18.88 8.36
N GLN A 139 -8.11 -18.86 9.67
CA GLN A 139 -9.04 -18.25 10.63
C GLN A 139 -9.08 -16.73 10.49
N ILE A 140 -7.94 -16.08 10.22
CA ILE A 140 -7.88 -14.64 9.99
C ILE A 140 -8.68 -14.28 8.73
N LYS A 141 -8.51 -15.05 7.63
CA LYS A 141 -9.28 -14.89 6.39
C LYS A 141 -10.79 -15.08 6.59
N GLU A 142 -11.21 -15.96 7.51
CA GLU A 142 -12.63 -16.12 7.87
C GLU A 142 -13.17 -14.90 8.63
N LEU A 143 -12.37 -14.33 9.54
CA LEU A 143 -12.77 -13.19 10.37
C LEU A 143 -12.71 -11.84 9.62
N ALA A 144 -11.81 -11.71 8.66
CA ALA A 144 -11.59 -10.51 7.89
C ALA A 144 -11.43 -10.84 6.38
N PRO A 145 -12.49 -11.33 5.70
CA PRO A 145 -12.40 -11.86 4.33
C PRO A 145 -12.04 -10.80 3.29
N ASP A 146 -12.32 -9.53 3.55
CA ASP A 146 -12.07 -8.42 2.63
C ASP A 146 -10.70 -7.76 2.85
N VAL A 147 -9.97 -8.17 3.89
CA VAL A 147 -8.64 -7.62 4.21
C VAL A 147 -7.56 -8.49 3.54
N PRO A 148 -6.69 -7.91 2.70
CA PRO A 148 -5.57 -8.65 2.15
C PRO A 148 -4.66 -9.16 3.27
N LEU A 149 -4.36 -10.46 3.21
CA LEU A 149 -3.42 -11.13 4.09
C LEU A 149 -2.30 -11.69 3.25
N ILE A 150 -1.07 -11.31 3.57
CA ILE A 150 0.14 -11.76 2.89
C ILE A 150 1.05 -12.51 3.87
N ASN A 151 1.70 -13.54 3.36
CA ASN A 151 2.77 -14.26 4.04
C ASN A 151 4.02 -14.20 3.16
N LEU A 152 5.05 -13.50 3.64
CA LEU A 152 6.31 -13.27 2.93
C LEU A 152 7.46 -14.12 3.50
N GLU A 153 7.15 -15.14 4.31
CA GLU A 153 8.18 -16.04 4.85
C GLU A 153 9.09 -16.59 3.74
N PRO A 154 10.38 -16.82 4.04
CA PRO A 154 11.27 -17.51 3.13
C PRO A 154 10.68 -18.85 2.70
N ARG A 155 10.53 -19.05 1.39
CA ARG A 155 9.95 -20.26 0.81
C ARG A 155 10.93 -21.42 0.90
N GLU A 156 10.42 -22.59 1.20
CA GLU A 156 11.23 -23.81 1.29
C GLU A 156 11.88 -24.12 -0.07
N GLY A 157 13.16 -24.46 -0.04
CA GLY A 157 13.93 -24.79 -1.23
C GLY A 157 14.46 -23.61 -2.03
N GLN A 158 14.15 -22.38 -1.64
CA GLN A 158 14.73 -21.18 -2.24
C GLN A 158 15.97 -20.70 -1.46
N PRO A 159 16.93 -20.01 -2.11
CA PRO A 159 18.06 -19.41 -1.41
C PRO A 159 17.58 -18.38 -0.39
N PHE A 160 18.01 -18.51 0.86
CA PHE A 160 17.51 -17.72 1.98
C PHE A 160 17.77 -16.22 1.81
N ASP A 161 18.94 -15.86 1.29
CA ASP A 161 19.32 -14.50 0.97
C ASP A 161 18.38 -13.86 -0.06
N GLN A 162 18.03 -14.60 -1.11
CA GLN A 162 17.09 -14.12 -2.13
C GLN A 162 15.68 -13.91 -1.56
N GLU A 163 15.26 -14.76 -0.64
CA GLU A 163 13.96 -14.62 0.01
C GLU A 163 13.90 -13.40 0.95
N LEU A 164 15.01 -13.06 1.63
CA LEU A 164 15.09 -11.83 2.41
C LEU A 164 15.07 -10.59 1.51
N ILE A 165 15.77 -10.63 0.38
CA ILE A 165 15.74 -9.56 -0.63
C ILE A 165 14.30 -9.37 -1.16
N ARG A 166 13.62 -10.48 -1.46
CA ARG A 166 12.22 -10.45 -1.90
C ARG A 166 11.32 -9.80 -0.85
N GLU A 167 11.39 -10.26 0.41
CA GLU A 167 10.58 -9.73 1.51
C GLU A 167 10.74 -8.21 1.66
N VAL A 168 11.99 -7.72 1.67
CA VAL A 168 12.28 -6.28 1.79
C VAL A 168 11.79 -5.50 0.56
N THR A 169 11.96 -6.07 -0.64
CA THR A 169 11.50 -5.43 -1.89
C THR A 169 9.98 -5.32 -1.91
N ASP A 170 9.27 -6.40 -1.60
CA ASP A 170 7.80 -6.45 -1.54
C ASP A 170 7.25 -5.44 -0.51
N LEU A 171 7.86 -5.36 0.67
CA LEU A 171 7.51 -4.35 1.68
C LEU A 171 7.75 -2.93 1.17
N GLY A 172 8.84 -2.71 0.42
CA GLY A 172 9.13 -1.42 -0.22
C GLY A 172 8.04 -1.00 -1.20
N GLU A 173 7.55 -1.93 -2.02
CA GLU A 173 6.46 -1.68 -2.97
C GLU A 173 5.14 -1.37 -2.26
N ILE A 174 4.80 -2.13 -1.22
CA ILE A 174 3.56 -1.98 -0.44
C ILE A 174 3.50 -0.61 0.26
N PHE A 175 4.61 -0.19 0.87
CA PHE A 175 4.63 1.01 1.72
C PHE A 175 5.21 2.25 1.01
N GLY A 176 5.49 2.18 -0.30
CA GLY A 176 6.07 3.29 -1.05
C GLY A 176 7.48 3.64 -0.59
N LYS A 177 8.26 2.63 -0.19
CA LYS A 177 9.61 2.71 0.35
C LYS A 177 10.65 2.00 -0.53
N GLN A 178 10.47 2.10 -1.86
CA GLN A 178 11.31 1.39 -2.82
C GLN A 178 12.78 1.82 -2.75
N ASP A 179 13.05 3.10 -2.52
CA ASP A 179 14.42 3.61 -2.42
C ASP A 179 15.10 3.12 -1.13
N GLU A 180 14.37 3.11 -0.02
CA GLU A 180 14.85 2.57 1.26
C GLU A 180 15.07 1.05 1.18
N ALA A 181 14.15 0.33 0.54
CA ALA A 181 14.27 -1.10 0.29
C ALA A 181 15.49 -1.42 -0.56
N LYS A 182 15.67 -0.69 -1.67
CA LYS A 182 16.85 -0.84 -2.53
C LYS A 182 18.15 -0.61 -1.77
N LYS A 183 18.19 0.40 -0.91
CA LYS A 183 19.38 0.67 -0.09
C LYS A 183 19.70 -0.50 0.85
N LEU A 184 18.71 -1.07 1.53
CA LEU A 184 18.90 -2.24 2.38
C LEU A 184 19.42 -3.45 1.60
N VAL A 185 18.90 -3.67 0.38
CA VAL A 185 19.35 -4.74 -0.51
C VAL A 185 20.78 -4.51 -0.99
N ASP A 186 21.14 -3.27 -1.35
CA ASP A 186 22.50 -2.92 -1.81
C ASP A 186 23.53 -3.04 -0.66
N ASP A 187 23.13 -2.80 0.60
CA ASP A 187 23.98 -2.91 1.79
C ASP A 187 24.13 -4.36 2.27
N PHE A 188 23.21 -5.27 1.90
CA PHE A 188 23.19 -6.70 2.25
C PHE A 188 24.13 -7.53 1.38
#